data_b725ddcf9268c46fe837cff62015872a
#
_entry.id   b725ddcf9268c46fe837cff62015872a
#
_cell.length_a   1.000
_cell.length_b   1.000
_cell.length_c   1.000
_cell.angle_alpha   90.00
_cell.angle_beta   90.00
_cell.angle_gamma   90.00
#
_symmetry.space_group_name_H-M   'P 1'
#
loop_
_entity.id
_entity.type
_entity.pdbx_description
1 polymer ?
#
loop_
_entity_poly.entity_id
_entity_poly.type
_entity_poly.pdbx_seq_one_letter_code
_entity_poly.pdbx_strand_id
1 'polypeptide(L)'
;ETTASFDGTYFDIPEQMLACEAMIAPPGSAAAPFYTGPSEDFSRPGRTWLPAIDASSFRTWWLLSVWHHEAVPGHHLQIGYAKCQAEHLSRFQRQTGTSGHAEGWALYSERLMDELGFYEDPAYELGFLSNQAMRASRVASMAMQRAARMRSISGSGICTRPILRLSASTNMVRAGSRRFSAVTMRVSNCFCV
;
A
#
# COMPACT_ATOMS: atom_id res chain seq x y z
N GLU A 1 -19.02 5.77 5.74
CA GLU A 1 -19.03 7.21 5.39
C GLU A 1 -18.10 7.51 4.21
N THR A 2 -16.82 7.22 4.29
CA THR A 2 -15.83 7.49 3.23
C THR A 2 -16.23 6.89 1.88
N THR A 3 -16.65 5.63 1.83
CA THR A 3 -17.07 4.96 0.59
C THR A 3 -18.22 5.71 -0.09
N ALA A 4 -19.22 6.12 0.68
CA ALA A 4 -20.37 6.85 0.16
C ALA A 4 -20.01 8.27 -0.31
N SER A 5 -18.97 8.90 0.26
CA SER A 5 -18.49 10.21 -0.21
C SER A 5 -17.70 10.14 -1.51
N PHE A 6 -17.16 8.95 -1.84
CA PHE A 6 -16.44 8.73 -3.10
C PHE A 6 -17.34 8.36 -4.26
N ASP A 7 -18.46 7.69 -3.98
CA ASP A 7 -19.38 7.25 -5.01
C ASP A 7 -20.02 8.42 -5.74
N GLY A 8 -20.00 8.40 -7.05
CA GLY A 8 -20.48 9.48 -7.93
C GLY A 8 -19.64 10.77 -7.90
N THR A 9 -18.59 10.86 -7.05
CA THR A 9 -17.71 12.04 -6.97
C THR A 9 -16.33 11.75 -7.58
N TYR A 10 -15.70 10.67 -7.17
CA TYR A 10 -14.37 10.27 -7.64
C TYR A 10 -14.39 8.94 -8.38
N PHE A 11 -15.33 8.08 -8.05
CA PHE A 11 -15.47 6.74 -8.62
C PHE A 11 -16.97 6.42 -8.80
N ASP A 12 -17.30 5.67 -9.84
CA ASP A 12 -18.58 4.98 -9.96
C ASP A 12 -18.46 3.64 -9.27
N ILE A 13 -18.83 3.56 -7.99
CA ILE A 13 -18.64 2.37 -7.17
C ILE A 13 -19.82 1.43 -7.35
N PRO A 14 -19.63 0.21 -7.88
CA PRO A 14 -20.71 -0.77 -7.99
C PRO A 14 -21.32 -1.08 -6.62
N GLU A 15 -22.65 -1.27 -6.56
CA GLU A 15 -23.37 -1.52 -5.31
C GLU A 15 -22.76 -2.65 -4.48
N GLN A 16 -22.29 -3.71 -5.16
CA GLN A 16 -21.63 -4.85 -4.53
C GLN A 16 -20.32 -4.48 -3.81
N MET A 17 -19.77 -3.29 -4.09
CA MET A 17 -18.51 -2.79 -3.55
C MET A 17 -18.69 -1.70 -2.49
N LEU A 18 -19.94 -1.32 -2.17
CA LEU A 18 -20.21 -0.31 -1.14
C LEU A 18 -19.91 -0.82 0.28
N ALA A 19 -19.87 -2.14 0.49
CA ALA A 19 -19.60 -2.75 1.78
C ALA A 19 -18.27 -3.52 1.79
N CYS A 20 -17.40 -3.19 2.73
CA CYS A 20 -16.22 -3.96 3.09
C CYS A 20 -16.30 -4.33 4.57
N GLU A 21 -16.25 -5.62 4.88
CA GLU A 21 -16.32 -6.09 6.26
C GLU A 21 -14.97 -5.96 6.97
N ALA A 22 -14.99 -5.45 8.20
CA ALA A 22 -13.83 -5.51 9.09
C ALA A 22 -13.91 -6.79 9.95
N MET A 23 -12.88 -7.61 9.88
CA MET A 23 -12.81 -8.88 10.58
C MET A 23 -11.58 -8.95 11.47
N ILE A 24 -11.71 -9.62 12.61
CA ILE A 24 -10.54 -9.98 13.41
C ILE A 24 -9.92 -11.25 12.81
N ALA A 25 -8.64 -11.17 12.47
CA ALA A 25 -7.92 -12.33 11.97
C ALA A 25 -7.77 -13.39 13.05
N PRO A 26 -7.89 -14.68 12.72
CA PRO A 26 -7.66 -15.75 13.68
C PRO A 26 -6.28 -15.65 14.34
N PRO A 27 -6.13 -15.98 15.63
CA PRO A 27 -4.85 -15.89 16.31
C PRO A 27 -3.74 -16.63 15.55
N GLY A 28 -2.62 -15.98 15.32
CA GLY A 28 -1.47 -16.55 14.62
C GLY A 28 -1.60 -16.64 13.09
N SER A 29 -2.71 -16.22 12.49
CA SER A 29 -2.91 -16.30 11.04
C SER A 29 -2.17 -15.21 10.27
N ALA A 30 -1.94 -14.06 10.87
CA ALA A 30 -1.24 -12.93 10.24
C ALA A 30 -0.58 -12.04 11.28
N ALA A 31 0.55 -11.43 10.88
CA ALA A 31 1.25 -10.42 11.67
C ALA A 31 0.93 -8.99 11.23
N ALA A 32 0.25 -8.83 10.11
CA ALA A 32 -0.15 -7.53 9.54
C ALA A 32 -1.59 -7.61 9.02
N PRO A 33 -2.30 -6.49 8.91
CA PRO A 33 -3.59 -6.43 8.21
C PRO A 33 -3.46 -6.95 6.78
N PHE A 34 -4.53 -7.53 6.27
CA PHE A 34 -4.60 -8.00 4.89
C PHE A 34 -6.03 -8.00 4.39
N TYR A 35 -6.19 -7.93 3.07
CA TYR A 35 -7.48 -7.96 2.41
C TYR A 35 -7.74 -9.29 1.72
N THR A 36 -9.01 -9.74 1.76
CA THR A 36 -9.51 -10.83 0.92
C THR A 36 -10.66 -10.33 0.06
N GLY A 37 -10.52 -10.47 -1.26
CA GLY A 37 -11.54 -10.02 -2.20
C GLY A 37 -12.88 -10.74 -2.05
N PRO A 38 -13.97 -10.18 -2.58
CA PRO A 38 -15.28 -10.82 -2.61
C PRO A 38 -15.24 -12.13 -3.40
N SER A 39 -16.23 -13.01 -3.18
CA SER A 39 -16.41 -14.16 -4.08
C SER A 39 -16.72 -13.70 -5.50
N GLU A 40 -16.60 -14.59 -6.48
CA GLU A 40 -16.81 -14.25 -7.89
C GLU A 40 -18.28 -13.87 -8.18
N ASP A 41 -19.20 -14.48 -7.43
CA ASP A 41 -20.65 -14.22 -7.46
C ASP A 41 -21.13 -13.16 -6.47
N PHE A 42 -20.19 -12.51 -5.74
CA PHE A 42 -20.47 -11.53 -4.69
C PHE A 42 -21.33 -12.04 -3.52
N SER A 43 -21.59 -13.34 -3.40
CA SER A 43 -22.31 -13.91 -2.24
C SER A 43 -21.54 -13.73 -0.94
N ARG A 44 -20.22 -13.62 -0.98
CA ARG A 44 -19.36 -13.26 0.13
C ARG A 44 -18.71 -11.90 -0.15
N PRO A 45 -18.88 -10.89 0.71
CA PRO A 45 -18.28 -9.57 0.53
C PRO A 45 -16.76 -9.59 0.68
N GLY A 46 -16.11 -8.49 0.27
CA GLY A 46 -14.71 -8.25 0.55
C GLY A 46 -14.47 -8.05 2.05
N ARG A 47 -13.32 -8.48 2.57
CA ARG A 47 -12.99 -8.44 3.99
C ARG A 47 -11.60 -7.91 4.24
N THR A 48 -11.50 -6.94 5.13
CA THR A 48 -10.25 -6.49 5.71
C THR A 48 -10.03 -7.18 7.04
N TRP A 49 -8.94 -7.91 7.18
CA TRP A 49 -8.58 -8.68 8.35
C TRP A 49 -7.57 -7.92 9.19
N LEU A 50 -7.91 -7.73 10.46
CA LEU A 50 -7.08 -7.02 11.42
C LEU A 50 -6.50 -8.04 12.41
N PRO A 51 -5.16 -8.18 12.51
CA PRO A 51 -4.58 -9.08 13.50
C PRO A 51 -4.83 -8.57 14.90
N ALA A 52 -5.43 -9.41 15.74
CA ALA A 52 -5.59 -9.14 17.15
C ALA A 52 -4.31 -9.57 17.89
N ILE A 53 -3.38 -8.64 18.07
CA ILE A 53 -2.22 -8.85 18.95
C ILE A 53 -2.65 -8.70 20.41
N ASP A 54 -3.54 -7.74 20.67
CA ASP A 54 -4.27 -7.56 21.92
C ASP A 54 -5.70 -7.16 21.54
N ALA A 55 -6.65 -8.08 21.70
CA ALA A 55 -8.04 -7.91 21.27
C ALA A 55 -8.80 -6.78 22.01
N SER A 56 -8.20 -6.18 23.03
CA SER A 56 -8.87 -5.17 23.87
C SER A 56 -8.84 -3.75 23.30
N SER A 57 -7.91 -3.43 22.40
CA SER A 57 -7.82 -2.07 21.84
C SER A 57 -7.09 -1.99 20.51
N PHE A 58 -7.63 -1.19 19.60
CA PHE A 58 -6.95 -0.81 18.35
C PHE A 58 -6.54 0.66 18.42
N ARG A 59 -5.31 0.95 17.99
CA ARG A 59 -4.84 2.33 17.89
C ARG A 59 -5.38 2.94 16.59
N THR A 60 -6.43 3.74 16.67
CA THR A 60 -7.13 4.30 15.52
C THR A 60 -6.25 5.21 14.66
N TRP A 61 -5.32 5.94 15.28
CA TRP A 61 -4.41 6.83 14.57
C TRP A 61 -3.55 6.12 13.51
N TRP A 62 -3.14 4.90 13.79
CA TRP A 62 -2.37 4.06 12.86
C TRP A 62 -3.30 3.33 11.87
N LEU A 63 -4.47 2.93 12.35
CA LEU A 63 -5.37 2.05 11.62
C LEU A 63 -6.04 2.75 10.43
N LEU A 64 -6.25 4.08 10.48
CA LEU A 64 -6.97 4.79 9.42
C LEU A 64 -6.24 4.69 8.07
N SER A 65 -4.93 4.92 8.02
CA SER A 65 -4.14 4.76 6.81
C SER A 65 -4.16 3.31 6.29
N VAL A 66 -4.08 2.34 7.21
CA VAL A 66 -4.20 0.91 6.87
C VAL A 66 -5.58 0.59 6.31
N TRP A 67 -6.63 1.18 6.87
CA TRP A 67 -7.98 0.99 6.37
C TRP A 67 -8.13 1.49 4.92
N HIS A 68 -7.57 2.63 4.59
CA HIS A 68 -7.57 3.15 3.22
C HIS A 68 -6.71 2.31 2.27
N HIS A 69 -5.68 1.65 2.76
CA HIS A 69 -4.89 0.69 2.00
C HIS A 69 -5.68 -0.58 1.68
N GLU A 70 -6.34 -1.18 2.68
CA GLU A 70 -7.00 -2.47 2.54
C GLU A 70 -8.44 -2.35 1.99
N ALA A 71 -9.16 -1.30 2.41
CA ALA A 71 -10.56 -1.09 2.04
C ALA A 71 -10.72 -0.14 0.83
N VAL A 72 -11.41 0.98 1.01
CA VAL A 72 -11.68 1.97 -0.03
C VAL A 72 -10.86 3.23 0.25
N PRO A 73 -10.14 3.74 -0.74
CA PRO A 73 -10.08 3.36 -2.16
C PRO A 73 -9.02 2.30 -2.52
N GLY A 74 -8.43 1.59 -1.56
CA GLY A 74 -7.35 0.64 -1.73
C GLY A 74 -7.73 -0.70 -2.38
N HIS A 75 -7.25 -1.80 -1.78
CA HIS A 75 -7.41 -3.14 -2.33
C HIS A 75 -8.87 -3.54 -2.59
N HIS A 76 -9.79 -3.16 -1.71
CA HIS A 76 -11.20 -3.51 -1.88
C HIS A 76 -11.76 -2.91 -3.18
N LEU A 77 -11.54 -1.62 -3.42
CA LEU A 77 -12.02 -0.98 -4.64
C LEU A 77 -11.35 -1.60 -5.87
N GLN A 78 -10.02 -1.70 -5.90
CA GLN A 78 -9.28 -2.21 -7.05
C GLN A 78 -9.66 -3.66 -7.42
N ILE A 79 -9.56 -4.57 -6.45
CA ILE A 79 -9.75 -6.01 -6.67
C ILE A 79 -11.22 -6.33 -6.92
N GLY A 80 -12.10 -5.70 -6.17
CA GLY A 80 -13.53 -5.93 -6.32
C GLY A 80 -14.07 -5.31 -7.61
N TYR A 81 -13.64 -4.09 -7.96
CA TYR A 81 -14.03 -3.47 -9.22
C TYR A 81 -13.64 -4.31 -10.45
N ALA A 82 -12.43 -4.88 -10.43
CA ALA A 82 -12.02 -5.80 -11.49
C ALA A 82 -12.97 -7.01 -11.63
N LYS A 83 -13.49 -7.52 -10.51
CA LYS A 83 -14.47 -8.63 -10.54
C LYS A 83 -15.82 -8.22 -11.13
N CYS A 84 -16.24 -6.98 -10.94
CA CYS A 84 -17.46 -6.45 -11.56
C CYS A 84 -17.34 -6.29 -13.08
N GLN A 85 -16.13 -6.28 -13.65
CA GLN A 85 -15.87 -6.06 -15.07
C GLN A 85 -15.93 -7.35 -15.91
N ALA A 86 -16.89 -8.23 -15.67
CA ALA A 86 -16.99 -9.52 -16.35
C ALA A 86 -17.22 -9.41 -17.88
N GLU A 87 -17.79 -8.30 -18.34
CA GLU A 87 -18.01 -8.05 -19.77
C GLU A 87 -16.74 -7.55 -20.49
N HIS A 88 -15.80 -6.96 -19.76
CA HIS A 88 -14.61 -6.33 -20.32
C HIS A 88 -13.32 -7.09 -20.03
N LEU A 89 -13.30 -7.85 -18.95
CA LEU A 89 -12.12 -8.60 -18.50
C LEU A 89 -12.37 -10.10 -18.51
N SER A 90 -11.42 -10.85 -19.05
CA SER A 90 -11.44 -12.32 -18.95
C SER A 90 -11.40 -12.77 -17.48
N ARG A 91 -11.85 -13.98 -17.21
CA ARG A 91 -11.78 -14.56 -15.87
C ARG A 91 -10.35 -14.56 -15.32
N PHE A 92 -9.37 -14.83 -16.17
CA PHE A 92 -7.96 -14.78 -15.80
C PHE A 92 -7.56 -13.37 -15.31
N GLN A 93 -7.87 -12.32 -16.04
CA GLN A 93 -7.56 -10.93 -15.66
C GLN A 93 -8.25 -10.50 -14.37
N ARG A 94 -9.46 -10.99 -14.11
CA ARG A 94 -10.21 -10.68 -12.88
C ARG A 94 -9.71 -11.42 -11.63
N GLN A 95 -9.01 -12.55 -11.82
CA GLN A 95 -8.55 -13.40 -10.71
C GLN A 95 -7.04 -13.30 -10.46
N THR A 96 -6.29 -12.78 -11.41
CA THR A 96 -4.83 -12.67 -11.30
C THR A 96 -4.42 -11.21 -11.27
N GLY A 97 -3.36 -10.95 -10.53
CA GLY A 97 -2.74 -9.64 -10.45
C GLY A 97 -1.25 -9.75 -10.15
N THR A 98 -0.52 -8.68 -10.39
CA THR A 98 0.87 -8.59 -9.94
C THR A 98 0.92 -7.85 -8.61
N SER A 99 1.76 -8.32 -7.69
CA SER A 99 1.95 -7.68 -6.39
C SER A 99 2.31 -6.20 -6.53
N GLY A 100 3.16 -5.85 -7.51
CA GLY A 100 3.54 -4.45 -7.75
C GLY A 100 2.35 -3.55 -8.15
N HIS A 101 1.37 -4.09 -8.89
CA HIS A 101 0.16 -3.34 -9.24
C HIS A 101 -0.78 -3.20 -8.05
N ALA A 102 -1.04 -4.30 -7.33
CA ALA A 102 -1.94 -4.29 -6.19
C ALA A 102 -1.42 -3.38 -5.06
N GLU A 103 -0.17 -3.59 -4.64
CA GLU A 103 0.45 -2.81 -3.57
C GLU A 103 0.71 -1.36 -3.99
N GLY A 104 1.08 -1.14 -5.27
CA GLY A 104 1.28 0.20 -5.81
C GLY A 104 0.00 1.03 -5.79
N TRP A 105 -1.13 0.45 -6.17
CA TRP A 105 -2.44 1.09 -6.05
C TRP A 105 -2.80 1.40 -4.60
N ALA A 106 -2.65 0.44 -3.69
CA ALA A 106 -2.98 0.63 -2.28
C ALA A 106 -2.11 1.72 -1.62
N LEU A 107 -0.83 1.80 -1.97
CA LEU A 107 0.05 2.89 -1.52
C LEU A 107 -0.36 4.25 -2.10
N TYR A 108 -0.74 4.28 -3.37
CA TYR A 108 -1.30 5.48 -3.99
C TYR A 108 -2.59 5.92 -3.31
N SER A 109 -3.45 4.96 -2.96
CA SER A 109 -4.72 5.22 -2.26
C SER A 109 -4.51 5.91 -0.91
N GLU A 110 -3.52 5.49 -0.13
CA GLU A 110 -3.17 6.20 1.12
C GLU A 110 -2.73 7.63 0.85
N ARG A 111 -1.95 7.85 -0.22
CA ARG A 111 -1.52 9.19 -0.62
C ARG A 111 -2.68 10.05 -1.11
N LEU A 112 -3.58 9.47 -1.89
CA LEU A 112 -4.78 10.15 -2.36
C LEU A 112 -5.65 10.63 -1.18
N MET A 113 -5.78 9.83 -0.13
CA MET A 113 -6.52 10.20 1.08
C MET A 113 -5.88 11.37 1.83
N ASP A 114 -4.55 11.46 1.85
CA ASP A 114 -3.81 12.61 2.37
C ASP A 114 -4.10 13.88 1.54
N GLU A 115 -4.05 13.77 0.22
CA GLU A 115 -4.32 14.88 -0.70
C GLU A 115 -5.77 15.38 -0.63
N LEU A 116 -6.72 14.49 -0.32
CA LEU A 116 -8.14 14.81 -0.13
C LEU A 116 -8.49 15.31 1.28
N GLY A 117 -7.52 15.40 2.18
CA GLY A 117 -7.69 15.95 3.52
C GLY A 117 -8.24 14.98 4.57
N PHE A 118 -8.22 13.68 4.32
CA PHE A 118 -8.71 12.69 5.31
C PHE A 118 -7.78 12.48 6.49
N TYR A 119 -6.57 13.03 6.46
CA TYR A 119 -5.59 12.97 7.55
C TYR A 119 -5.34 14.35 8.18
N GLU A 120 -6.36 15.22 8.26
CA GLU A 120 -6.25 16.55 8.87
C GLU A 120 -5.92 16.50 10.38
N ASP A 121 -6.35 15.46 11.08
CA ASP A 121 -5.93 15.23 12.45
C ASP A 121 -4.43 14.84 12.47
N PRO A 122 -3.59 15.57 13.23
CA PRO A 122 -2.15 15.27 13.32
C PRO A 122 -1.82 13.83 13.74
N ALA A 123 -2.70 13.18 14.49
CA ALA A 123 -2.52 11.78 14.86
C ALA A 123 -2.67 10.85 13.64
N TYR A 124 -3.63 11.10 12.76
CA TYR A 124 -3.81 10.32 11.53
C TYR A 124 -2.70 10.59 10.53
N GLU A 125 -2.27 11.84 10.38
CA GLU A 125 -1.10 12.19 9.57
C GLU A 125 0.16 11.46 10.06
N LEU A 126 0.40 11.44 11.37
CA LEU A 126 1.51 10.68 11.97
C LEU A 126 1.41 9.19 11.66
N GLY A 127 0.21 8.61 11.70
CA GLY A 127 -0.04 7.21 11.37
C GLY A 127 0.32 6.90 9.92
N PHE A 128 -0.15 7.73 9.00
CA PHE A 128 0.16 7.64 7.58
C PHE A 128 1.68 7.74 7.33
N LEU A 129 2.34 8.77 7.84
CA LEU A 129 3.78 8.96 7.68
C LEU A 129 4.60 7.82 8.28
N SER A 130 4.19 7.28 9.44
CA SER A 130 4.83 6.13 10.08
C SER A 130 4.74 4.87 9.21
N ASN A 131 3.59 4.60 8.59
CA ASN A 131 3.40 3.49 7.68
C ASN A 131 4.28 3.65 6.43
N GLN A 132 4.34 4.84 5.84
CA GLN A 132 5.21 5.13 4.69
C GLN A 132 6.70 4.92 5.04
N ALA A 133 7.15 5.42 6.17
CA ALA A 133 8.53 5.26 6.63
C ALA A 133 8.90 3.78 6.87
N MET A 134 8.00 3.01 7.49
CA MET A 134 8.20 1.58 7.70
C MET A 134 8.35 0.81 6.38
N ARG A 135 7.50 1.09 5.40
CA ARG A 135 7.56 0.44 4.08
C ARG A 135 8.83 0.80 3.32
N ALA A 136 9.22 2.07 3.32
CA ALA A 136 10.47 2.52 2.72
C ALA A 136 11.71 1.83 3.35
N SER A 137 11.73 1.70 4.68
CA SER A 137 12.79 1.01 5.42
C SER A 137 12.88 -0.47 5.05
N ARG A 138 11.74 -1.16 4.87
CA ARG A 138 11.72 -2.56 4.43
C ARG A 138 12.31 -2.74 3.04
N VAL A 139 11.95 -1.88 2.09
CA VAL A 139 12.50 -1.91 0.72
C VAL A 139 14.02 -1.71 0.74
N ALA A 140 14.51 -0.72 1.48
CA ALA A 140 15.95 -0.47 1.64
C ALA A 140 16.68 -1.67 2.27
N SER A 141 16.12 -2.27 3.34
CA SER A 141 16.69 -3.45 3.99
C SER A 141 16.75 -4.65 3.05
N MET A 142 15.69 -4.93 2.28
CA MET A 142 15.68 -6.03 1.30
C MET A 142 16.70 -5.82 0.19
N ALA A 143 16.87 -4.59 -0.30
CA ALA A 143 17.89 -4.27 -1.30
C ALA A 143 19.32 -4.50 -0.76
N MET A 144 19.57 -4.11 0.49
CA MET A 144 20.85 -4.35 1.15
C MET A 144 21.14 -5.85 1.35
N GLN A 145 20.14 -6.64 1.77
CA GLN A 145 20.28 -8.09 1.93
C GLN A 145 20.53 -8.78 0.58
N ARG A 146 19.85 -8.38 -0.49
CA ARG A 146 20.12 -8.87 -1.85
C ARG A 146 21.55 -8.57 -2.28
N ALA A 147 22.00 -7.34 -2.10
CA ALA A 147 23.36 -6.94 -2.43
C ALA A 147 24.43 -7.72 -1.61
N ALA A 148 24.14 -8.01 -0.34
CA ALA A 148 25.02 -8.83 0.50
C ALA A 148 25.07 -10.30 0.03
N ARG A 149 23.92 -10.89 -0.32
CA ARG A 149 23.86 -12.27 -0.87
C ARG A 149 24.58 -12.37 -2.22
N MET A 150 24.42 -11.40 -3.12
CA MET A 150 25.15 -11.40 -4.39
C MET A 150 26.66 -11.33 -4.17
N ARG A 151 27.13 -10.59 -3.17
CA ARG A 151 28.56 -10.55 -2.79
C ARG A 151 29.07 -11.87 -2.25
N SER A 152 28.27 -12.63 -1.50
CA SER A 152 28.67 -13.94 -0.97
C SER A 152 28.74 -15.03 -2.04
N ILE A 153 27.94 -14.92 -3.12
CA ILE A 153 27.95 -15.85 -4.26
C ILE A 153 29.09 -15.54 -5.22
N SER A 154 29.52 -14.26 -5.34
CA SER A 154 30.62 -13.84 -6.19
C SER A 154 32.01 -13.98 -5.56
N GLY A 155 32.14 -14.77 -4.50
CA GLY A 155 33.43 -15.07 -3.83
C GLY A 155 34.52 -15.75 -4.68
N SER A 156 34.30 -15.84 -5.99
CA SER A 156 35.25 -16.25 -7.01
C SER A 156 35.50 -15.12 -8.02
N GLY A 157 36.32 -14.14 -7.60
CA GLY A 157 37.28 -13.50 -8.49
C GLY A 157 36.81 -12.45 -9.51
N ILE A 158 35.55 -11.95 -9.51
CA ILE A 158 35.17 -10.83 -10.36
C ILE A 158 34.61 -9.71 -9.49
N CYS A 159 35.41 -8.65 -9.32
CA CYS A 159 35.06 -7.45 -8.58
C CYS A 159 34.06 -6.60 -9.39
N THR A 160 32.77 -6.87 -9.24
CA THR A 160 31.74 -5.89 -9.59
C THR A 160 31.28 -5.24 -8.29
N ARG A 161 31.86 -4.09 -7.95
CA ARG A 161 31.34 -3.23 -6.89
C ARG A 161 30.18 -2.39 -7.46
N PRO A 162 28.92 -2.68 -7.14
CA PRO A 162 27.89 -1.68 -7.34
C PRO A 162 28.07 -0.61 -6.27
N ILE A 163 28.52 0.57 -6.66
CA ILE A 163 28.50 1.75 -5.79
C ILE A 163 27.06 2.24 -5.77
N LEU A 164 26.29 1.80 -4.76
CA LEU A 164 25.02 2.43 -4.47
C LEU A 164 25.31 3.79 -3.81
N ARG A 165 25.30 4.87 -4.59
CA ARG A 165 25.24 6.22 -4.01
C ARG A 165 23.78 6.53 -3.74
N LEU A 166 23.40 6.48 -2.47
CA LEU A 166 22.18 7.11 -1.98
C LEU A 166 22.44 8.61 -1.85
N SER A 167 21.96 9.41 -2.79
CA SER A 167 21.89 10.85 -2.63
C SER A 167 20.45 11.21 -2.22
N ALA A 168 20.30 11.69 -1.00
CA ALA A 168 19.06 12.30 -0.55
C ALA A 168 19.13 13.79 -0.91
N SER A 169 18.30 14.26 -1.81
CA SER A 169 18.09 15.68 -2.03
C SER A 169 16.76 16.08 -1.43
N THR A 170 16.79 17.03 -0.53
CA THR A 170 15.59 17.62 0.06
C THR A 170 15.16 18.76 -0.85
N ASN A 171 14.11 18.57 -1.63
CA ASN A 171 13.49 19.64 -2.39
C ASN A 171 12.27 20.13 -1.62
N MET A 172 12.21 21.45 -1.36
CA MET A 172 11.01 22.07 -0.84
C MET A 172 10.01 22.24 -1.98
N VAL A 173 8.94 21.50 -1.94
CA VAL A 173 7.79 21.64 -2.84
C VAL A 173 6.73 22.49 -2.15
N ARG A 174 6.26 23.52 -2.84
CA ARG A 174 5.19 24.39 -2.37
C ARG A 174 3.89 23.91 -3.00
N ALA A 175 2.96 23.42 -2.18
CA ALA A 175 1.60 23.16 -2.60
C ALA A 175 0.67 24.02 -1.71
N GLY A 176 0.10 25.06 -2.27
CA GLY A 176 -0.71 26.02 -1.54
C GLY A 176 0.08 26.81 -0.50
N SER A 177 -0.51 27.00 0.69
CA SER A 177 0.10 27.74 1.81
C SER A 177 1.03 26.89 2.70
N ARG A 178 1.16 25.58 2.45
CA ARG A 178 2.00 24.66 3.24
C ARG A 178 3.31 24.34 2.50
N ARG A 179 4.41 24.32 3.27
CA ARG A 179 5.74 23.89 2.79
C ARG A 179 5.96 22.44 3.19
N PHE A 180 6.19 21.57 2.21
CA PHE A 180 6.52 20.17 2.44
C PHE A 180 7.98 19.93 2.04
N SER A 181 8.69 19.16 2.88
CA SER A 181 10.00 18.63 2.53
C SER A 181 9.80 17.28 1.83
N ALA A 182 9.94 17.26 0.50
CA ALA A 182 9.99 16.02 -0.25
C ALA A 182 11.42 15.48 -0.25
N VAL A 183 11.63 14.32 0.33
CA VAL A 183 12.89 13.59 0.22
C VAL A 183 12.84 12.73 -1.03
N THR A 184 13.53 13.13 -2.07
CA THR A 184 13.68 12.34 -3.29
C THR A 184 14.92 11.46 -3.15
N MET A 185 14.73 10.16 -3.01
CA MET A 185 15.82 9.18 -3.09
C MET A 185 16.07 8.83 -4.56
N ARG A 186 17.24 9.17 -5.08
CA ARG A 186 17.71 8.66 -6.38
C ARG A 186 18.64 7.48 -6.15
N VAL A 187 18.28 6.35 -6.74
CA VAL A 187 19.16 5.19 -6.85
C VAL A 187 19.86 5.27 -8.21
N SER A 188 21.15 5.52 -8.21
CA SER A 188 21.95 5.53 -9.44
C SER A 188 22.75 4.23 -9.49
N ASN A 189 22.48 3.39 -10.48
CA ASN A 189 23.33 2.25 -10.81
C ASN A 189 24.46 2.75 -11.71
N CYS A 190 25.69 2.80 -11.22
CA CYS A 190 26.87 2.89 -12.07
C CYS A 190 27.34 1.48 -12.40
N PHE A 191 27.19 1.07 -13.63
CA PHE A 191 27.91 -0.06 -14.21
C PHE A 191 29.28 0.43 -14.63
N CYS A 192 30.35 -0.05 -13.99
CA CYS A 192 31.66 -0.01 -14.60
C CYS A 192 31.82 -1.26 -15.47
N VAL A 193 32.12 -1.04 -16.76
CA VAL A 193 32.57 -2.08 -17.70
C VAL A 193 34.01 -2.42 -17.39
#